data_93ee950afbd9b4f8b94a9fc12dbfe4ba
#
_entry.id   93ee950afbd9b4f8b94a9fc12dbfe4ba
#
_cell.length_a   1.000
_cell.length_b   1.000
_cell.length_c   1.000
_cell.angle_alpha   90.00
_cell.angle_beta   90.00
_cell.angle_gamma   90.00
#
_symmetry.space_group_name_H-M   'P 1'
#
loop_
_entity.id
_entity.type
_entity.pdbx_description
1 polymer ?
#
loop_
_entity_poly.entity_id
_entity_poly.type
_entity_poly.pdbx_seq_one_letter_code
_entity_poly.pdbx_strand_id
1 'polypeptide(L)' 'MVTGVVKWFDDAKGYGFIETADGDVFVHYSTIQSTVPGRKTLYEGQEVELEVVPGPKGLRASNVRVR' A
#
# COMPACT_ATOMS: atom_id res chain seq x y z
N MET A 1 10.91 -5.37 -5.97
CA MET A 1 10.06 -4.49 -5.15
C MET A 1 10.27 -3.05 -5.56
N VAL A 2 9.27 -2.23 -5.44
CA VAL A 2 9.38 -0.81 -5.74
C VAL A 2 9.11 -0.01 -4.47
N THR A 3 9.58 1.23 -4.46
CA THR A 3 9.32 2.15 -3.35
C THR A 3 8.21 3.10 -3.75
N GLY A 4 7.31 3.37 -2.84
CA GLY A 4 6.23 4.31 -3.06
C GLY A 4 5.95 5.16 -1.85
N VAL A 5 5.06 6.13 -2.01
CA VAL A 5 4.63 7.01 -0.94
C VAL A 5 3.11 6.91 -0.84
N VAL A 6 2.62 6.71 0.36
CA VAL A 6 1.18 6.60 0.59
C VAL A 6 0.51 7.92 0.23
N LYS A 7 -0.40 7.88 -0.73
CA LYS A 7 -1.15 9.04 -1.16
C LYS A 7 -2.29 9.33 -0.19
N TRP A 8 -3.02 8.28 0.17
CA TRP A 8 -4.02 8.33 1.24
C TRP A 8 -4.41 6.89 1.60
N PHE A 9 -4.94 6.73 2.78
CA PHE A 9 -5.42 5.42 3.24
C PHE A 9 -6.60 5.62 4.17
N ASP A 10 -7.67 4.86 3.93
CA ASP A 10 -8.87 4.90 4.77
C ASP A 10 -8.87 3.64 5.64
N ASP A 11 -8.48 3.78 6.90
CA ASP A 11 -8.37 2.63 7.78
C ASP A 11 -9.74 2.07 8.21
N ALA A 12 -10.79 2.84 8.08
CA ALA A 12 -12.14 2.34 8.34
C ALA A 12 -12.59 1.38 7.25
N LYS A 13 -12.26 1.69 6.00
CA LYS A 13 -12.58 0.84 4.86
C LYS A 13 -11.51 -0.18 4.55
N GLY A 14 -10.28 0.06 5.01
CA GLY A 14 -9.17 -0.86 4.85
C GLY A 14 -8.46 -0.80 3.51
N TYR A 15 -8.51 0.32 2.80
CA TYR A 15 -7.80 0.46 1.53
C TYR A 15 -7.36 1.89 1.28
N GLY A 16 -6.47 2.03 0.30
CA GLY A 16 -6.00 3.33 -0.11
C GLY A 16 -5.17 3.24 -1.37
N PHE A 17 -4.35 4.24 -1.61
CA PHE A 17 -3.50 4.31 -2.79
C PHE A 17 -2.09 4.71 -2.41
N ILE A 18 -1.13 4.11 -3.12
CA ILE A 18 0.29 4.41 -2.99
C ILE A 18 0.73 4.98 -4.34
N GLU A 19 1.43 6.11 -4.29
CA GLU A 19 2.00 6.71 -5.49
C GLU A 19 3.37 6.12 -5.74
N THR A 20 3.58 5.59 -6.95
CA THR A 20 4.86 5.01 -7.35
C THR A 20 5.27 5.60 -8.70
N ALA A 21 6.48 5.24 -9.15
CA ALA A 21 6.95 5.63 -10.48
C ALA A 21 6.06 5.09 -11.59
N ASP A 22 5.33 4.02 -11.33
CA ASP A 22 4.40 3.42 -12.28
C ASP A 22 2.99 4.01 -12.19
N GLY A 23 2.78 4.98 -11.32
CA GLY A 23 1.48 5.60 -11.09
C GLY A 23 0.87 5.19 -9.75
N ASP A 24 -0.41 5.47 -9.59
CA ASP A 24 -1.13 5.13 -8.37
C ASP A 24 -1.42 3.64 -8.33
N VAL A 25 -1.15 3.03 -7.18
CA VAL A 25 -1.33 1.59 -6.97
C VAL A 25 -2.31 1.39 -5.83
N PHE A 26 -3.33 0.59 -6.06
CA PHE A 26 -4.32 0.25 -5.04
C PHE A 26 -3.69 -0.63 -3.96
N VAL A 27 -3.96 -0.34 -2.70
CA VAL A 27 -3.47 -1.13 -1.58
C VAL A 27 -4.64 -1.49 -0.65
N HIS A 28 -4.67 -2.74 -0.21
CA HIS A 28 -5.66 -3.24 0.75
C HIS A 28 -4.93 -3.66 2.02
N TYR A 29 -5.56 -3.48 3.18
CA TYR A 29 -4.92 -3.76 4.45
C TYR A 29 -4.41 -5.21 4.56
N SER A 30 -5.04 -6.14 3.88
CA SER A 30 -4.65 -7.55 3.93
C SER A 30 -3.28 -7.81 3.31
N THR A 31 -2.78 -6.89 2.49
CA THR A 31 -1.47 -7.02 1.84
C THR A 31 -0.37 -6.30 2.60
N ILE A 32 -0.71 -5.57 3.64
CA ILE A 32 0.27 -4.86 4.45
C ILE A 32 0.92 -5.84 5.41
N GLN A 33 2.23 -5.94 5.35
CA GLN A 33 2.98 -6.79 6.26
C GLN A 33 3.44 -5.96 7.45
N SER A 34 3.11 -6.42 8.64
CA SER A 34 3.51 -5.76 9.87
C SER A 34 4.11 -6.77 10.83
N THR A 35 5.24 -6.42 11.42
CA THR A 35 5.86 -7.24 12.45
C THR A 35 5.29 -6.96 13.82
N VAL A 36 4.49 -5.89 13.94
CA VAL A 36 3.88 -5.47 15.20
C VAL A 36 2.43 -5.93 15.23
N PRO A 37 2.00 -6.67 16.25
CA PRO A 37 0.60 -7.04 16.38
C PRO A 37 -0.28 -5.80 16.49
N GLY A 38 -1.44 -5.84 15.85
CA GLY A 38 -2.39 -4.75 15.93
C GLY A 38 -2.85 -4.31 14.56
N ARG A 39 -3.15 -3.03 14.48
CA ARG A 39 -3.78 -2.43 13.31
C ARG A 39 -2.84 -2.31 12.13
N LYS A 40 -3.26 -2.83 10.98
CA LYS A 40 -2.52 -2.68 9.75
C LYS A 40 -3.03 -1.46 9.01
N THR A 41 -2.36 -0.34 9.20
CA THR A 41 -2.77 0.92 8.57
C THR A 41 -1.56 1.64 8.01
N LEU A 42 -1.84 2.52 7.05
CA LEU A 42 -0.83 3.39 6.45
C LEU A 42 -1.23 4.83 6.66
N TYR A 43 -0.25 5.71 6.66
CA TYR A 43 -0.48 7.14 6.84
C TYR A 43 -0.02 7.90 5.60
N GLU A 44 -0.73 8.94 5.27
CA GLU A 44 -0.39 9.80 4.13
C GLU A 44 1.04 10.31 4.23
N GLY A 45 1.78 10.20 3.13
CA GLY A 45 3.18 10.63 3.07
C GLY A 45 4.18 9.59 3.56
N GLN A 46 3.72 8.44 4.06
CA GLN A 46 4.60 7.40 4.55
C GLN A 46 5.29 6.67 3.40
N GLU A 47 6.60 6.42 3.54
CA GLU A 47 7.33 5.64 2.54
C GLU A 47 7.14 4.15 2.78
N VAL A 48 6.89 3.42 1.71
CA VAL A 48 6.67 1.98 1.78
C VAL A 48 7.40 1.28 0.64
N GLU A 49 7.69 0.00 0.85
CA GLU A 49 8.16 -0.89 -0.21
C GLU A 49 7.03 -1.84 -0.54
N LEU A 50 6.84 -2.13 -1.81
CA LEU A 50 5.73 -2.97 -2.26
C LEU A 50 6.08 -3.67 -3.55
N GLU A 51 5.32 -4.71 -3.84
CA GLU A 51 5.30 -5.35 -5.14
C GLU A 51 4.06 -4.85 -5.88
N VAL A 52 4.22 -4.55 -7.16
CA VAL A 52 3.12 -4.08 -7.99
C VAL A 52 2.71 -5.20 -8.91
N VAL A 53 1.44 -5.54 -8.88
CA VAL A 53 0.88 -6.59 -9.75
C VAL A 53 -0.30 -6.01 -10.53
N PRO A 54 -0.51 -6.47 -11.77
CA PRO A 54 -1.66 -6.02 -12.54
C PRO A 54 -2.95 -6.63 -11.98
N GLY A 55 -4.00 -5.84 -12.00
CA GLY A 55 -5.31 -6.31 -11.57
C GLY A 55 -6.37 -5.89 -12.58
N PRO A 56 -7.60 -6.39 -12.42
CA PRO A 56 -8.68 -6.10 -13.39
C PRO A 56 -9.07 -4.62 -13.44
N LYS A 57 -8.79 -3.88 -12.39
CA LYS A 57 -9.10 -2.45 -12.32
C LYS A 57 -7.87 -1.56 -12.28
N GLY A 58 -6.71 -2.12 -12.61
CA GLY A 58 -5.46 -1.38 -12.59
C GLY A 58 -4.43 -2.04 -11.69
N LEU A 59 -3.37 -1.31 -11.36
CA LEU A 59 -2.27 -1.83 -10.57
C LEU A 59 -2.68 -2.00 -9.11
N ARG A 60 -2.21 -3.08 -8.51
CA ARG A 60 -2.47 -3.42 -7.09
C ARG A 60 -1.16 -3.66 -6.38
N ALA A 61 -1.13 -3.27 -5.11
CA ALA A 61 0.03 -3.55 -4.26
C ALA A 61 -0.06 -4.96 -3.69
N SER A 62 1.09 -5.58 -3.55
CA SER A 62 1.23 -6.87 -2.89
C SER A 62 2.44 -6.77 -1.97
N ASN A 63 2.41 -7.46 -0.81
CA ASN A 63 3.53 -7.48 0.13
C ASN A 63 4.03 -6.08 0.50
N VAL A 64 3.13 -5.24 0.97
CA VAL A 64 3.48 -3.87 1.35
C VAL A 64 4.19 -3.87 2.69
N ARG A 65 5.33 -3.18 2.74
CA ARG A 65 6.13 -3.06 3.97
C ARG A 65 6.46 -1.59 4.20
N VAL A 66 6.28 -1.15 5.43
CA VAL A 66 6.65 0.20 5.83
C VAL A 66 8.17 0.29 6.00
N ARG A 67 8.75 1.32 5.46
CA ARG A 67 10.19 1.55 5.56
C ARG A 67 10.56 2.23 6.86
#